data_1667b855c0a6f4cb7f8e0a14f430ee18
#
_entry.id   1667b855c0a6f4cb7f8e0a14f430ee18
#
_cell.length_a   1.000
_cell.length_b   1.000
_cell.length_c   1.000
_cell.angle_alpha   90.00
_cell.angle_beta   90.00
_cell.angle_gamma   90.00
#
_symmetry.space_group_name_H-M   'P 1'
#
loop_
_entity.id
_entity.type
_entity.pdbx_description
1 polymer ?
#
loop_
_entity_poly.entity_id
_entity_poly.type
_entity_poly.pdbx_seq_one_letter_code
_entity_poly.pdbx_strand_id
1 'polypeptide(L)'
;MQPMCGRLNRMLGNDYKDQQCSIAGALEVIGERWSLLIIREVMLGVRRFDQLQSDLAVARNVLQTRLTRLVDQGVLEKRLYQQRPKRYEYMLTEKGLDLWPTIVALMQWGDRYAAPAAGAPVLLEHRGCGGAVDEHRLCAACGARLSARDVLASAGPGARADHPLRRRAAAKAAQRAAA
;
A
#
# COMPACT_ATOMS: atom_id res chain seq x y z
N MET A 1 -13.76 -31.95 -46.32
CA MET A 1 -12.56 -31.75 -45.49
C MET A 1 -12.29 -30.26 -45.46
N GLN A 2 -12.75 -29.59 -44.39
CA GLN A 2 -12.47 -28.17 -44.18
C GLN A 2 -11.29 -28.06 -43.22
N PRO A 3 -10.30 -27.23 -43.42
CA PRO A 3 -9.35 -26.91 -42.39
C PRO A 3 -9.92 -25.79 -41.51
N MET A 4 -10.40 -26.15 -40.33
CA MET A 4 -10.52 -25.25 -39.24
C MET A 4 -9.12 -24.98 -38.70
N CYS A 5 -8.65 -23.76 -38.70
CA CYS A 5 -7.87 -23.16 -37.62
C CYS A 5 -7.43 -21.75 -37.97
N GLY A 6 -8.34 -20.81 -37.92
CA GLY A 6 -8.01 -19.41 -37.68
C GLY A 6 -8.18 -19.09 -36.21
N ARG A 7 -7.28 -19.56 -35.33
CA ARG A 7 -7.17 -18.95 -34.01
C ARG A 7 -6.60 -17.55 -34.22
N LEU A 8 -7.49 -16.57 -34.21
CA LEU A 8 -7.10 -15.20 -33.94
C LEU A 8 -6.24 -15.21 -32.70
N ASN A 9 -4.98 -14.90 -32.86
CA ASN A 9 -4.11 -14.45 -31.82
C ASN A 9 -4.64 -13.08 -31.37
N ARG A 10 -5.70 -13.08 -30.54
CA ARG A 10 -6.19 -11.87 -29.89
C ARG A 10 -5.04 -11.47 -28.99
N MET A 11 -4.24 -10.51 -29.42
CA MET A 11 -3.31 -9.83 -28.51
C MET A 11 -4.13 -9.46 -27.29
N LEU A 12 -3.81 -10.06 -26.15
CA LEU A 12 -4.44 -9.72 -24.88
C LEU A 12 -4.29 -8.21 -24.72
N GLY A 13 -5.41 -7.50 -24.73
CA GLY A 13 -5.43 -6.06 -24.53
C GLY A 13 -4.73 -5.75 -23.22
N ASN A 14 -3.96 -4.68 -23.19
CA ASN A 14 -3.26 -4.23 -21.95
C ASN A 14 -4.24 -3.62 -20.94
N ASP A 15 -5.54 -3.71 -21.16
CA ASP A 15 -6.58 -3.18 -20.30
C ASP A 15 -7.76 -4.18 -20.15
N TYR A 16 -8.61 -3.93 -19.17
CA TYR A 16 -9.78 -4.75 -18.85
C TYR A 16 -11.10 -4.14 -19.33
N LYS A 17 -11.07 -3.22 -20.33
CA LYS A 17 -12.26 -2.43 -20.74
C LYS A 17 -13.44 -3.28 -21.19
N ASP A 18 -13.17 -4.45 -21.76
CA ASP A 18 -14.23 -5.39 -22.19
C ASP A 18 -14.81 -6.23 -21.04
N GLN A 19 -14.26 -6.11 -19.82
CA GLN A 19 -14.72 -6.84 -18.66
C GLN A 19 -15.78 -6.02 -17.90
N GLN A 20 -17.04 -6.44 -17.95
CA GLN A 20 -18.12 -5.84 -17.14
C GLN A 20 -18.03 -6.33 -15.69
N CYS A 21 -16.98 -5.94 -14.99
CA CYS A 21 -16.67 -6.39 -13.64
C CYS A 21 -16.05 -5.25 -12.81
N SER A 22 -16.58 -5.00 -11.62
CA SER A 22 -16.04 -3.98 -10.71
C SER A 22 -14.60 -4.27 -10.30
N ILE A 23 -14.21 -5.55 -10.21
CA ILE A 23 -12.81 -5.93 -9.92
C ILE A 23 -11.92 -5.52 -11.09
N ALA A 24 -12.34 -5.77 -12.33
CA ALA A 24 -11.60 -5.35 -13.52
C ALA A 24 -11.41 -3.83 -13.54
N GLY A 25 -12.47 -3.06 -13.28
CA GLY A 25 -12.40 -1.60 -13.15
C GLY A 25 -11.47 -1.14 -12.04
N ALA A 26 -11.44 -1.81 -10.90
CA ALA A 26 -10.49 -1.51 -9.83
C ALA A 26 -9.05 -1.82 -10.25
N LEU A 27 -8.81 -2.94 -10.94
CA LEU A 27 -7.48 -3.32 -11.41
C LEU A 27 -6.93 -2.35 -12.46
N GLU A 28 -7.78 -1.69 -13.27
CA GLU A 28 -7.35 -0.60 -14.15
C GLU A 28 -6.69 0.55 -13.36
N VAL A 29 -7.12 0.78 -12.12
CA VAL A 29 -6.58 1.87 -11.28
C VAL A 29 -5.38 1.41 -10.46
N ILE A 30 -5.49 0.25 -9.79
CA ILE A 30 -4.53 -0.21 -8.78
C ILE A 30 -3.81 -1.51 -9.15
N GLY A 31 -4.18 -2.20 -10.24
CA GLY A 31 -3.68 -3.54 -10.59
C GLY A 31 -2.24 -3.55 -11.11
N GLU A 32 -1.68 -2.40 -11.45
CA GLU A 32 -0.30 -2.29 -11.88
C GLU A 32 0.67 -2.66 -10.75
N ARG A 33 1.70 -3.43 -11.12
CA ARG A 33 2.76 -3.78 -10.17
C ARG A 33 3.29 -2.53 -9.46
N TRP A 34 3.48 -2.59 -8.18
CA TRP A 34 3.89 -1.53 -7.25
C TRP A 34 2.77 -0.62 -6.76
N SER A 35 1.62 -0.48 -7.44
CA SER A 35 0.56 0.45 -7.05
C SER A 35 0.06 0.19 -5.62
N LEU A 36 -0.31 -1.04 -5.31
CA LEU A 36 -0.78 -1.42 -3.95
C LEU A 36 0.32 -1.26 -2.90
N LEU A 37 1.59 -1.54 -3.24
CA LEU A 37 2.70 -1.34 -2.32
C LEU A 37 2.99 0.14 -2.06
N ILE A 38 2.86 1.01 -3.07
CA ILE A 38 2.96 2.47 -2.90
C ILE A 38 1.83 2.97 -2.00
N ILE A 39 0.58 2.56 -2.24
CA ILE A 39 -0.57 2.93 -1.42
C ILE A 39 -0.36 2.49 0.03
N ARG A 40 0.10 1.25 0.26
CA ARG A 40 0.46 0.75 1.58
C ARG A 40 1.49 1.64 2.28
N GLU A 41 2.60 2.00 1.61
CA GLU A 41 3.63 2.86 2.20
C GLU A 41 3.09 4.23 2.57
N VAL A 42 2.24 4.83 1.73
CA VAL A 42 1.61 6.12 2.04
C VAL A 42 0.63 5.99 3.22
N MET A 43 -0.11 4.87 3.34
CA MET A 43 -0.92 4.55 4.53
C MET A 43 -0.07 4.43 5.79
N LEU A 44 1.12 3.86 5.68
CA LEU A 44 2.09 3.76 6.78
C LEU A 44 2.83 5.08 7.08
N GLY A 45 2.45 6.17 6.42
CA GLY A 45 2.96 7.52 6.66
C GLY A 45 4.23 7.89 5.89
N VAL A 46 4.65 7.09 4.89
CA VAL A 46 5.73 7.46 3.97
C VAL A 46 5.17 8.37 2.88
N ARG A 47 5.63 9.59 2.82
CA ARG A 47 5.03 10.62 1.94
C ARG A 47 5.98 11.15 0.88
N ARG A 48 7.30 11.02 1.07
CA ARG A 48 8.31 11.62 0.19
C ARG A 48 8.80 10.63 -0.84
N PHE A 49 9.07 11.14 -2.05
CA PHE A 49 9.54 10.31 -3.16
C PHE A 49 10.77 9.46 -2.81
N ASP A 50 11.78 10.10 -2.21
CA ASP A 50 13.04 9.42 -1.91
C ASP A 50 12.87 8.32 -0.85
N GLN A 51 11.96 8.54 0.12
CA GLN A 51 11.60 7.54 1.14
C GLN A 51 10.84 6.37 0.51
N LEU A 52 9.84 6.64 -0.35
CA LEU A 52 9.11 5.61 -1.08
C LEU A 52 10.05 4.79 -1.96
N GLN A 53 10.98 5.45 -2.65
CA GLN A 53 11.98 4.76 -3.49
C GLN A 53 12.88 3.83 -2.66
N SER A 54 13.40 4.34 -1.54
CA SER A 54 14.25 3.57 -0.62
C SER A 54 13.52 2.38 0.01
N ASP A 55 12.29 2.60 0.49
CA ASP A 55 11.53 1.57 1.22
C ASP A 55 11.04 0.45 0.28
N LEU A 56 10.69 0.79 -0.96
CA LEU A 56 10.23 -0.17 -1.96
C LEU A 56 11.37 -0.77 -2.81
N ALA A 57 12.57 -0.21 -2.75
CA ALA A 57 13.71 -0.59 -3.59
C ALA A 57 13.35 -0.65 -5.09
N VAL A 58 12.54 0.31 -5.57
CA VAL A 58 12.02 0.38 -6.94
C VAL A 58 12.81 1.38 -7.77
N ALA A 59 12.95 1.12 -9.09
CA ALA A 59 13.60 2.04 -10.00
C ALA A 59 12.86 3.39 -10.06
N ARG A 60 13.62 4.51 -10.12
CA ARG A 60 13.09 5.88 -10.06
C ARG A 60 12.01 6.16 -11.11
N ASN A 61 12.24 5.75 -12.35
CA ASN A 61 11.29 5.93 -13.44
C ASN A 61 9.98 5.15 -13.22
N VAL A 62 10.06 3.93 -12.69
CA VAL A 62 8.89 3.11 -12.37
C VAL A 62 8.08 3.78 -11.26
N LEU A 63 8.72 4.20 -10.17
CA LEU A 63 8.04 4.91 -9.07
C LEU A 63 7.37 6.19 -9.58
N GLN A 64 8.09 7.00 -10.37
CA GLN A 64 7.54 8.24 -10.93
C GLN A 64 6.28 7.98 -11.76
N THR A 65 6.32 7.00 -12.66
CA THR A 65 5.17 6.64 -13.51
C THR A 65 3.98 6.18 -12.67
N ARG A 66 4.22 5.35 -11.64
CA ARG A 66 3.14 4.85 -10.77
C ARG A 66 2.54 5.95 -9.91
N LEU A 67 3.36 6.81 -9.32
CA LEU A 67 2.88 7.95 -8.54
C LEU A 67 2.06 8.92 -9.39
N THR A 68 2.52 9.23 -10.62
CA THR A 68 1.77 10.08 -11.56
C THR A 68 0.40 9.46 -11.84
N ARG A 69 0.34 8.17 -12.21
CA ARG A 69 -0.92 7.48 -12.48
C ARG A 69 -1.87 7.47 -11.26
N LEU A 70 -1.36 7.21 -10.06
CA LEU A 70 -2.18 7.22 -8.85
C LEU A 70 -2.73 8.63 -8.52
N VAL A 71 -1.98 9.67 -8.84
CA VAL A 71 -2.45 11.07 -8.71
C VAL A 71 -3.51 11.37 -9.77
N ASP A 72 -3.28 11.02 -11.04
CA ASP A 72 -4.22 11.23 -12.14
C ASP A 72 -5.55 10.48 -11.92
N GLN A 73 -5.47 9.31 -11.30
CA GLN A 73 -6.64 8.52 -10.90
C GLN A 73 -7.31 9.00 -9.61
N GLY A 74 -6.79 10.05 -8.97
CA GLY A 74 -7.34 10.62 -7.74
C GLY A 74 -7.23 9.71 -6.51
N VAL A 75 -6.34 8.71 -6.51
CA VAL A 75 -6.03 7.86 -5.35
C VAL A 75 -5.06 8.57 -4.41
N LEU A 76 -4.10 9.28 -4.98
CA LEU A 76 -3.15 10.14 -4.27
C LEU A 76 -3.36 11.60 -4.67
N GLU A 77 -2.98 12.48 -3.78
CA GLU A 77 -2.75 13.89 -4.07
C GLU A 77 -1.29 14.26 -3.83
N LYS A 78 -0.83 15.29 -4.56
CA LYS A 78 0.53 15.80 -4.50
C LYS A 78 0.54 17.18 -3.87
N ARG A 79 1.13 17.30 -2.69
CA ARG A 79 1.19 18.57 -1.94
C ARG A 79 2.61 19.13 -1.91
N LEU A 80 2.76 20.40 -2.28
CA LEU A 80 4.03 21.10 -2.20
C LEU A 80 4.38 21.38 -0.73
N TYR A 81 5.56 20.93 -0.27
CA TYR A 81 6.04 21.20 1.09
C TYR A 81 7.29 22.09 1.14
N GLN A 82 7.99 22.24 0.00
CA GLN A 82 9.17 23.10 -0.12
C GLN A 82 9.17 23.79 -1.49
N GLN A 83 9.43 25.10 -1.52
CA GLN A 83 9.39 25.93 -2.74
C GLN A 83 10.69 25.93 -3.54
N ARG A 84 11.84 25.90 -2.87
CA ARG A 84 13.16 25.98 -3.52
C ARG A 84 14.13 24.98 -2.91
N PRO A 85 14.56 23.91 -3.65
CA PRO A 85 13.91 23.42 -4.87
C PRO A 85 12.49 22.94 -4.58
N LYS A 86 11.62 22.89 -5.59
CA LYS A 86 10.24 22.40 -5.42
C LYS A 86 10.25 20.93 -4.99
N ARG A 87 9.70 20.63 -3.81
CA ARG A 87 9.54 19.27 -3.29
C ARG A 87 8.10 19.00 -2.89
N TYR A 88 7.67 17.77 -3.11
CA TYR A 88 6.29 17.36 -2.92
C TYR A 88 6.18 16.15 -1.99
N GLU A 89 5.07 16.10 -1.27
CA GLU A 89 4.59 14.94 -0.53
C GLU A 89 3.39 14.34 -1.24
N TYR A 90 3.26 13.02 -1.13
CA TYR A 90 2.12 12.26 -1.64
C TYR A 90 1.24 11.87 -0.46
N MET A 91 -0.05 12.14 -0.57
CA MET A 91 -1.05 11.85 0.45
C MET A 91 -2.20 11.08 -0.16
N LEU A 92 -2.86 10.23 0.65
CA LEU A 92 -4.08 9.57 0.23
C LEU A 92 -5.24 10.57 0.22
N THR A 93 -6.03 10.51 -0.85
CA THR A 93 -7.37 11.12 -0.90
C THR A 93 -8.36 10.24 -0.13
N GLU A 94 -9.64 10.66 0.00
CA GLU A 94 -10.70 9.78 0.53
C GLU A 94 -10.83 8.51 -0.32
N LYS A 95 -10.80 8.62 -1.65
CA LYS A 95 -10.76 7.46 -2.57
C LYS A 95 -9.58 6.52 -2.28
N GLY A 96 -8.43 7.07 -1.94
CA GLY A 96 -7.25 6.27 -1.57
C GLY A 96 -7.41 5.60 -0.20
N LEU A 97 -8.02 6.28 0.77
CA LEU A 97 -8.32 5.74 2.10
C LEU A 97 -9.34 4.61 2.05
N ASP A 98 -10.30 4.66 1.13
CA ASP A 98 -11.29 3.60 0.91
C ASP A 98 -10.68 2.28 0.42
N LEU A 99 -9.41 2.27 0.00
CA LEU A 99 -8.66 1.06 -0.30
C LEU A 99 -8.13 0.35 0.96
N TRP A 100 -8.21 0.96 2.14
CA TRP A 100 -7.69 0.35 3.37
C TRP A 100 -8.23 -1.05 3.66
N PRO A 101 -9.55 -1.33 3.55
CA PRO A 101 -10.09 -2.68 3.72
C PRO A 101 -9.45 -3.71 2.79
N THR A 102 -9.22 -3.34 1.53
CA THR A 102 -8.57 -4.20 0.53
C THR A 102 -7.12 -4.47 0.88
N ILE A 103 -6.37 -3.44 1.29
CA ILE A 103 -4.96 -3.56 1.70
C ILE A 103 -4.84 -4.48 2.93
N VAL A 104 -5.73 -4.31 3.94
CA VAL A 104 -5.72 -5.17 5.14
C VAL A 104 -6.07 -6.61 4.79
N ALA A 105 -7.09 -6.84 3.94
CA ALA A 105 -7.47 -8.19 3.51
C ALA A 105 -6.32 -8.88 2.75
N LEU A 106 -5.64 -8.18 1.84
CA LEU A 106 -4.46 -8.70 1.15
C LEU A 106 -3.30 -8.99 2.10
N MET A 107 -3.07 -8.11 3.09
CA MET A 107 -2.04 -8.31 4.10
C MET A 107 -2.33 -9.57 4.93
N GLN A 108 -3.54 -9.73 5.44
CA GLN A 108 -3.96 -10.89 6.25
C GLN A 108 -3.92 -12.19 5.44
N TRP A 109 -4.30 -12.14 4.15
CA TRP A 109 -4.13 -13.28 3.25
C TRP A 109 -2.65 -13.64 3.08
N GLY A 110 -1.79 -12.63 2.86
CA GLY A 110 -0.34 -12.81 2.76
C GLY A 110 0.28 -13.37 4.04
N ASP A 111 -0.16 -12.87 5.20
CA ASP A 111 0.31 -13.35 6.51
C ASP A 111 -0.05 -14.83 6.74
N ARG A 112 -1.20 -15.26 6.24
CA ARG A 112 -1.66 -16.65 6.36
C ARG A 112 -0.90 -17.63 5.44
N TYR A 113 -0.61 -17.21 4.20
CA TYR A 113 -0.16 -18.13 3.14
C TYR A 113 1.24 -17.86 2.61
N ALA A 114 1.83 -16.70 2.88
CA ALA A 114 3.10 -16.24 2.31
C ALA A 114 4.02 -15.54 3.32
N ALA A 115 3.68 -15.56 4.61
CA ALA A 115 4.52 -14.95 5.64
C ALA A 115 5.83 -15.72 5.84
N PRO A 116 6.92 -15.04 6.26
CA PRO A 116 8.11 -15.70 6.76
C PRO A 116 7.79 -16.65 7.94
N ALA A 117 8.64 -17.66 8.15
CA ALA A 117 8.47 -18.60 9.26
C ALA A 117 8.40 -17.92 10.65
N ALA A 118 9.00 -16.74 10.79
CA ALA A 118 8.96 -15.94 12.01
C ALA A 118 7.59 -15.24 12.26
N GLY A 119 6.65 -15.29 11.29
CA GLY A 119 5.31 -14.72 11.40
C GLY A 119 5.11 -13.45 10.58
N ALA A 120 4.05 -12.70 10.87
CA ALA A 120 3.67 -11.49 10.13
C ALA A 120 4.76 -10.40 10.17
N PRO A 121 5.10 -9.78 9.03
CA PRO A 121 6.08 -8.69 8.99
C PRO A 121 5.56 -7.36 9.55
N VAL A 122 4.25 -7.15 9.51
CA VAL A 122 3.60 -5.91 9.97
C VAL A 122 2.44 -6.28 10.89
N LEU A 123 2.38 -5.61 12.03
CA LEU A 123 1.25 -5.69 12.96
C LEU A 123 0.44 -4.40 12.89
N LEU A 124 -0.88 -4.52 12.94
CA LEU A 124 -1.81 -3.41 13.01
C LEU A 124 -2.51 -3.41 14.37
N GLU A 125 -2.49 -2.28 15.05
CA GLU A 125 -3.06 -2.11 16.38
C GLU A 125 -3.98 -0.89 16.41
N HIS A 126 -5.07 -0.98 17.15
CA HIS A 126 -5.99 0.14 17.38
C HIS A 126 -5.31 1.22 18.22
N ARG A 127 -5.30 2.47 17.75
CA ARG A 127 -4.68 3.63 18.46
C ARG A 127 -5.25 3.85 19.85
N GLY A 128 -6.55 3.55 20.02
CA GLY A 128 -7.27 3.84 21.26
C GLY A 128 -6.95 2.90 22.41
N CYS A 129 -6.65 1.62 22.12
CA CYS A 129 -6.49 0.61 23.18
C CYS A 129 -5.38 -0.42 22.92
N GLY A 130 -4.65 -0.34 21.81
CA GLY A 130 -3.59 -1.30 21.49
C GLY A 130 -4.07 -2.68 21.02
N GLY A 131 -5.39 -2.91 20.91
CA GLY A 131 -5.92 -4.18 20.45
C GLY A 131 -5.59 -4.46 18.97
N ALA A 132 -5.32 -5.73 18.64
CA ALA A 132 -5.03 -6.16 17.28
C ALA A 132 -6.25 -5.98 16.35
N VAL A 133 -5.98 -5.80 15.05
CA VAL A 133 -7.02 -5.74 14.01
C VAL A 133 -7.35 -7.17 13.56
N ASP A 134 -8.61 -7.58 13.71
CA ASP A 134 -9.08 -8.90 13.27
C ASP A 134 -9.39 -8.96 11.76
N GLU A 135 -9.83 -10.12 11.28
CA GLU A 135 -10.16 -10.36 9.87
C GLU A 135 -11.38 -9.54 9.38
N HIS A 136 -12.24 -9.08 10.30
CA HIS A 136 -13.39 -8.23 10.00
C HIS A 136 -13.08 -6.75 10.16
N ARG A 137 -11.83 -6.40 10.47
CA ARG A 137 -11.36 -5.04 10.76
C ARG A 137 -11.99 -4.45 12.02
N LEU A 138 -12.28 -5.32 12.98
CA LEU A 138 -12.65 -4.93 14.33
C LEU A 138 -11.42 -4.97 15.24
N CYS A 139 -11.47 -4.20 16.29
CA CYS A 139 -10.46 -4.27 17.35
C CYS A 139 -10.73 -5.49 18.24
N ALA A 140 -9.79 -6.40 18.33
CA ALA A 140 -9.91 -7.62 19.15
C ALA A 140 -10.10 -7.33 20.64
N ALA A 141 -9.69 -6.14 21.15
CA ALA A 141 -9.81 -5.80 22.55
C ALA A 141 -11.11 -5.04 22.88
N CYS A 142 -11.55 -4.09 22.05
CA CYS A 142 -12.72 -3.24 22.36
C CYS A 142 -13.88 -3.37 21.38
N GLY A 143 -13.78 -4.22 20.33
CA GLY A 143 -14.82 -4.44 19.35
C GLY A 143 -15.09 -3.28 18.38
N ALA A 144 -14.36 -2.17 18.48
CA ALA A 144 -14.56 -1.01 17.61
C ALA A 144 -14.26 -1.36 16.16
N ARG A 145 -15.10 -0.90 15.23
CA ARG A 145 -14.83 -0.98 13.79
C ARG A 145 -13.74 0.03 13.42
N LEU A 146 -12.70 -0.44 12.76
CA LEU A 146 -11.50 0.34 12.49
C LEU A 146 -11.42 0.79 11.03
N SER A 147 -10.86 1.98 10.85
CA SER A 147 -10.48 2.57 9.56
C SER A 147 -8.96 2.79 9.50
N ALA A 148 -8.48 3.26 8.35
CA ALA A 148 -7.06 3.62 8.20
C ALA A 148 -6.56 4.65 9.22
N ARG A 149 -7.46 5.50 9.74
CA ARG A 149 -7.12 6.56 10.72
C ARG A 149 -7.01 6.06 12.15
N ASP A 150 -7.62 4.91 12.43
CA ASP A 150 -7.74 4.35 13.78
C ASP A 150 -6.61 3.40 14.16
N VAL A 151 -5.70 3.10 13.20
CA VAL A 151 -4.67 2.10 13.40
C VAL A 151 -3.25 2.68 13.46
N LEU A 152 -2.40 1.96 14.17
CA LEU A 152 -0.95 2.10 14.15
C LEU A 152 -0.37 0.84 13.53
N ALA A 153 0.69 1.01 12.73
CA ALA A 153 1.45 -0.10 12.20
C ALA A 153 2.81 -0.19 12.90
N SER A 154 3.20 -1.38 13.30
CA SER A 154 4.50 -1.70 13.87
C SER A 154 5.16 -2.87 13.12
N ALA A 155 6.48 -3.00 13.29
CA ALA A 155 7.21 -4.12 12.74
C ALA A 155 6.91 -5.38 13.54
N GLY A 156 6.38 -6.40 12.88
CA GLY A 156 6.11 -7.70 13.47
C GLY A 156 7.35 -8.61 13.53
N PRO A 157 7.19 -9.84 14.05
CA PRO A 157 8.30 -10.79 14.21
C PRO A 157 8.94 -11.20 12.88
N GLY A 158 8.16 -11.30 11.79
CA GLY A 158 8.65 -11.62 10.45
C GLY A 158 9.32 -10.45 9.72
N ALA A 159 9.34 -9.25 10.31
CA ALA A 159 10.02 -8.11 9.71
C ALA A 159 11.54 -8.29 9.73
N ARG A 160 12.18 -8.07 8.59
CA ARG A 160 13.64 -8.07 8.48
C ARG A 160 14.26 -6.93 9.33
N ALA A 161 15.54 -7.03 9.67
CA ALA A 161 16.24 -6.00 10.45
C ALA A 161 16.20 -4.62 9.76
N ASP A 162 16.28 -4.58 8.44
CA ASP A 162 16.23 -3.38 7.59
C ASP A 162 14.81 -2.93 7.24
N HIS A 163 13.76 -3.50 7.85
CA HIS A 163 12.37 -3.16 7.53
C HIS A 163 12.08 -1.68 7.80
N PRO A 164 11.38 -0.96 6.90
CA PRO A 164 11.11 0.48 7.03
C PRO A 164 10.48 0.89 8.37
N LEU A 165 9.56 0.11 8.91
CA LEU A 165 8.94 0.39 10.21
C LEU A 165 9.95 0.32 11.37
N ARG A 166 10.92 -0.61 11.35
CA ARG A 166 12.00 -0.67 12.35
C ARG A 166 12.89 0.56 12.27
N ARG A 167 13.32 0.94 11.07
CA ARG A 167 14.14 2.14 10.85
C ARG A 167 13.45 3.41 11.34
N ARG A 168 12.15 3.57 11.03
CA ARG A 168 11.35 4.72 11.47
C ARG A 168 11.15 4.74 12.99
N ALA A 169 10.92 3.60 13.61
CA ALA A 169 10.81 3.50 15.08
C ALA A 169 12.13 3.89 15.75
N ALA A 170 13.27 3.40 15.26
CA ALA A 170 14.59 3.76 15.79
C ALA A 170 14.90 5.25 15.63
N ALA A 171 14.61 5.85 14.45
CA ALA A 171 14.80 7.28 14.22
C ALA A 171 13.94 8.14 15.17
N LYS A 172 12.69 7.75 15.40
CA LYS A 172 11.79 8.45 16.32
C LYS A 172 12.28 8.35 17.79
N ALA A 173 12.80 7.19 18.19
CA ALA A 173 13.37 6.99 19.52
C ALA A 173 14.62 7.87 19.72
N ALA A 174 15.52 7.93 18.75
CA ALA A 174 16.71 8.79 18.78
C ALA A 174 16.36 10.29 18.89
N GLN A 175 15.34 10.74 18.14
CA GLN A 175 14.87 12.13 18.22
C GLN A 175 14.30 12.48 19.59
N ARG A 176 13.58 11.54 20.24
CA ARG A 176 13.04 11.74 21.59
C ARG A 176 14.11 11.75 22.68
N ALA A 177 15.21 11.03 22.48
CA ALA A 177 16.33 11.01 23.42
C ALA A 177 17.22 12.25 23.31
N ALA A 178 17.15 12.97 22.19
CA ALA A 178 17.93 14.19 21.90
C ALA A 178 17.16 15.49 22.22
N ALA A 179 15.89 15.42 22.63
CA ALA A 179 15.02 16.55 22.97
C ALA A 179 14.77 16.65 24.47
#